data_bdbe7cdad1749e09b2e035566a20bcd1
#
_entry.id   bdbe7cdad1749e09b2e035566a20bcd1
#
_cell.length_a   1.000
_cell.length_b   1.000
_cell.length_c   1.000
_cell.angle_alpha   90.00
_cell.angle_beta   90.00
_cell.angle_gamma   90.00
#
_symmetry.space_group_name_H-M   'P 1'
#
loop_
_entity.id
_entity.type
_entity.pdbx_description
1 polymer ?
#
loop_
_entity_poly.entity_id
_entity_poly.type
_entity_poly.pdbx_seq_one_letter_code
_entity_poly.pdbx_strand_id
1 'polypeptide(L)'
;MENIIKIDKLGYNYGEGWILHDLSVEIAQGDFVAVIGPNGAGKSTLLRLLAGILQPTAGAIELYGTPLPQFSSWEKIGYVPQNPAKQHRDFPISVKEVIGLGLLCGSSMFQKISRAGKARVETMLERFYLQDLAHRKIGELSGGQ
;
A
#
# COMPACT_ATOMS: atom_id res chain seq x y z
N MET A 1 5.37 1.47 -24.03
CA MET A 1 4.52 1.33 -22.85
C MET A 1 5.10 2.27 -21.80
N GLU A 2 4.25 2.89 -21.00
CA GLU A 2 4.71 3.81 -19.96
C GLU A 2 5.16 3.00 -18.73
N ASN A 3 6.40 3.20 -18.27
CA ASN A 3 6.89 2.57 -17.06
C ASN A 3 6.27 3.26 -15.84
N ILE A 4 5.57 2.49 -15.00
CA ILE A 4 4.96 3.00 -13.76
C ILE A 4 5.90 2.88 -12.56
N ILE A 5 6.86 1.96 -12.61
CA ILE A 5 7.93 1.81 -11.61
C ILE A 5 9.26 1.69 -12.35
N LYS A 6 10.24 2.48 -11.92
CA LYS A 6 11.63 2.34 -12.33
C LYS A 6 12.51 2.30 -11.09
N ILE A 7 13.33 1.27 -11.01
CA ILE A 7 14.31 1.08 -9.94
C ILE A 7 15.69 1.08 -10.59
N ASP A 8 16.59 1.90 -10.09
CA ASP A 8 17.96 2.01 -10.57
C ASP A 8 18.94 1.81 -9.42
N LYS A 9 19.73 0.71 -9.50
CA LYS A 9 20.80 0.34 -8.54
C LYS A 9 20.36 0.42 -7.08
N LEU A 10 19.12 0.01 -6.80
CA LEU A 10 18.54 0.07 -5.48
C LEU A 10 19.32 -0.76 -4.48
N GLY A 11 19.72 -0.13 -3.39
CA GLY A 11 20.32 -0.76 -2.24
C GLY A 11 19.60 -0.37 -0.96
N TYR A 12 19.49 -1.35 -0.04
CA TYR A 12 18.92 -1.11 1.27
C TYR A 12 19.61 -1.97 2.34
N ASN A 13 19.92 -1.37 3.50
CA ASN A 13 20.41 -2.08 4.68
C ASN A 13 19.69 -1.58 5.95
N TYR A 14 19.62 -2.44 6.96
CA TYR A 14 19.12 -2.10 8.30
C TYR A 14 20.25 -1.75 9.29
N GLY A 15 21.48 -1.54 8.80
CA GLY A 15 22.67 -1.29 9.63
C GLY A 15 23.62 -2.50 9.77
N GLU A 16 23.15 -3.73 9.51
CA GLU A 16 23.91 -4.97 9.68
C GLU A 16 24.29 -5.69 8.36
N GLY A 17 24.24 -4.96 7.25
CA GLY A 17 24.54 -5.50 5.92
C GLY A 17 23.43 -5.25 4.91
N TRP A 18 23.77 -5.47 3.64
CA TRP A 18 22.85 -5.23 2.54
C TRP A 18 21.77 -6.30 2.47
N ILE A 19 20.51 -5.88 2.53
CA ILE A 19 19.33 -6.72 2.28
C ILE A 19 18.96 -6.70 0.79
N LEU A 20 19.10 -5.52 0.16
CA LEU A 20 19.00 -5.34 -1.28
C LEU A 20 20.30 -4.68 -1.74
N HIS A 21 20.82 -5.14 -2.86
CA HIS A 21 22.06 -4.61 -3.42
C HIS A 21 21.96 -4.59 -4.94
N ASP A 22 22.20 -3.41 -5.52
CA ASP A 22 22.29 -3.17 -6.96
C ASP A 22 21.10 -3.72 -7.79
N LEU A 23 19.87 -3.61 -7.24
CA LEU A 23 18.66 -4.05 -7.92
C LEU A 23 18.21 -2.99 -8.91
N SER A 24 18.09 -3.37 -10.19
CA SER A 24 17.53 -2.52 -11.23
C SER A 24 16.42 -3.26 -11.97
N VAL A 25 15.24 -2.62 -12.06
CA VAL A 25 14.07 -3.18 -12.75
C VAL A 25 13.13 -2.08 -13.22
N GLU A 26 12.47 -2.30 -14.33
CA GLU A 26 11.40 -1.45 -14.85
C GLU A 26 10.11 -2.25 -14.95
N ILE A 27 8.98 -1.67 -14.53
CA ILE A 27 7.65 -2.28 -14.57
C ILE A 27 6.72 -1.34 -15.33
N ALA A 28 6.11 -1.87 -16.38
CA ALA A 28 5.18 -1.12 -17.22
C ALA A 28 3.75 -1.16 -16.63
N GLN A 29 2.93 -0.24 -17.09
CA GLN A 29 1.50 -0.24 -16.76
C GLN A 29 0.82 -1.50 -17.30
N GLY A 30 0.11 -2.21 -16.42
CA GLY A 30 -0.60 -3.45 -16.72
C GLY A 30 0.21 -4.72 -16.45
N ASP A 31 1.48 -4.61 -16.10
CA ASP A 31 2.29 -5.77 -15.74
C ASP A 31 1.79 -6.42 -14.44
N PHE A 32 1.91 -7.74 -14.40
CA PHE A 32 1.79 -8.55 -13.19
C PHE A 32 3.16 -9.12 -12.82
N VAL A 33 3.72 -8.66 -11.71
CA VAL A 33 5.08 -9.02 -11.30
C VAL A 33 5.05 -9.83 -10.00
N ALA A 34 5.70 -10.99 -9.99
CA ALA A 34 5.89 -11.80 -8.79
C ALA A 34 7.34 -11.69 -8.28
N VAL A 35 7.50 -11.35 -6.99
CA VAL A 35 8.80 -11.34 -6.31
C VAL A 35 8.99 -12.65 -5.55
N ILE A 36 9.90 -13.50 -6.02
CA ILE A 36 10.14 -14.84 -5.51
C ILE A 36 11.52 -14.91 -4.86
N GLY A 37 11.66 -15.70 -3.81
CA GLY A 37 12.94 -15.92 -3.13
C GLY A 37 12.75 -16.47 -1.72
N PRO A 38 13.83 -16.91 -1.04
CA PRO A 38 13.80 -17.45 0.31
C PRO A 38 13.33 -16.40 1.35
N ASN A 39 13.05 -16.87 2.57
CA ASN A 39 12.80 -15.97 3.69
C ASN A 39 14.06 -15.14 3.99
N GLY A 40 13.90 -13.86 4.29
CA GLY A 40 15.04 -12.95 4.50
C GLY A 40 15.62 -12.30 3.23
N ALA A 41 15.21 -12.73 2.02
CA ALA A 41 15.75 -12.20 0.76
C ALA A 41 15.33 -10.75 0.41
N GLY A 42 14.75 -10.00 1.34
CA GLY A 42 14.39 -8.60 1.11
C GLY A 42 13.07 -8.34 0.37
N LYS A 43 12.26 -9.38 0.07
CA LYS A 43 10.99 -9.23 -0.66
C LYS A 43 10.04 -8.18 -0.04
N SER A 44 9.78 -8.32 1.26
CA SER A 44 8.93 -7.37 1.99
C SER A 44 9.59 -5.98 2.13
N THR A 45 10.91 -5.94 2.18
CA THR A 45 11.67 -4.68 2.19
C THR A 45 11.51 -3.94 0.88
N LEU A 46 11.63 -4.63 -0.25
CA LEU A 46 11.38 -4.06 -1.57
C LEU A 46 9.97 -3.47 -1.68
N LEU A 47 8.94 -4.23 -1.27
CA LEU A 47 7.56 -3.73 -1.31
C LEU A 47 7.34 -2.50 -0.40
N ARG A 48 7.99 -2.45 0.76
CA ARG A 48 7.93 -1.28 1.65
C ARG A 48 8.64 -0.05 1.08
N LEU A 49 9.73 -0.25 0.35
CA LEU A 49 10.43 0.82 -0.37
C LEU A 49 9.54 1.37 -1.49
N LEU A 50 8.90 0.51 -2.29
CA LEU A 50 7.97 0.92 -3.34
C LEU A 50 6.72 1.61 -2.80
N ALA A 51 6.26 1.21 -1.60
CA ALA A 51 5.15 1.87 -0.90
C ALA A 51 5.56 3.17 -0.18
N GLY A 52 6.83 3.61 -0.26
CA GLY A 52 7.33 4.81 0.40
C GLY A 52 7.43 4.73 1.93
N ILE A 53 7.25 3.53 2.50
CA ILE A 53 7.35 3.29 3.95
C ILE A 53 8.81 3.32 4.40
N LEU A 54 9.72 2.91 3.52
CA LEU A 54 11.16 2.96 3.72
C LEU A 54 11.80 3.85 2.65
N GLN A 55 12.96 4.43 2.96
CA GLN A 55 13.75 5.20 2.01
C GLN A 55 14.95 4.37 1.55
N PRO A 56 15.33 4.39 0.27
CA PRO A 56 16.53 3.74 -0.22
C PRO A 56 17.78 4.18 0.52
N THR A 57 18.70 3.24 0.79
CA THR A 57 20.05 3.56 1.29
C THR A 57 20.98 3.93 0.12
N ALA A 58 20.76 3.35 -1.06
CA ALA A 58 21.48 3.64 -2.28
C ALA A 58 20.55 3.45 -3.50
N GLY A 59 20.91 4.05 -4.62
CA GLY A 59 20.12 4.00 -5.85
C GLY A 59 18.89 4.90 -5.81
N ALA A 60 17.98 4.68 -6.72
CA ALA A 60 16.78 5.49 -6.89
C ALA A 60 15.54 4.65 -7.24
N ILE A 61 14.38 5.17 -6.86
CA ILE A 61 13.06 4.66 -7.26
C ILE A 61 12.29 5.82 -7.88
N GLU A 62 11.67 5.58 -9.02
CA GLU A 62 10.70 6.47 -9.64
C GLU A 62 9.35 5.76 -9.73
N LEU A 63 8.28 6.48 -9.38
CA LEU A 63 6.90 6.04 -9.51
C LEU A 63 6.18 6.97 -10.48
N TYR A 64 5.59 6.41 -11.54
CA TYR A 64 4.93 7.20 -12.58
C TYR A 64 5.81 8.34 -13.12
N GLY A 65 7.10 8.07 -13.36
CA GLY A 65 8.07 9.05 -13.84
C GLY A 65 8.49 10.12 -12.83
N THR A 66 8.07 9.99 -11.56
CA THR A 66 8.41 10.93 -10.49
C THR A 66 9.34 10.26 -9.48
N PRO A 67 10.49 10.85 -9.13
CA PRO A 67 11.37 10.34 -8.08
C PRO A 67 10.64 10.15 -6.75
N LEU A 68 10.89 9.04 -6.05
CA LEU A 68 10.18 8.68 -4.81
C LEU A 68 10.14 9.80 -3.76
N PRO A 69 11.21 10.59 -3.51
CA PRO A 69 11.15 11.69 -2.55
C PRO A 69 10.20 12.84 -2.94
N GLN A 70 9.84 12.94 -4.23
CA GLN A 70 8.96 13.98 -4.78
C GLN A 70 7.57 13.43 -5.11
N PHE A 71 7.36 12.11 -4.96
CA PHE A 71 6.10 11.48 -5.30
C PHE A 71 5.02 11.86 -4.30
N SER A 72 3.90 12.39 -4.78
CA SER A 72 2.78 12.86 -3.96
C SER A 72 1.45 12.16 -4.26
N SER A 73 1.35 11.44 -5.38
CA SER A 73 0.10 10.79 -5.82
C SER A 73 -0.10 9.41 -5.17
N TRP A 74 -0.01 9.37 -3.84
CA TRP A 74 -0.09 8.12 -3.06
C TRP A 74 -1.44 7.40 -3.18
N GLU A 75 -2.49 8.08 -3.62
CA GLU A 75 -3.79 7.49 -3.93
C GLU A 75 -3.74 6.47 -5.07
N LYS A 76 -2.65 6.47 -5.87
CA LYS A 76 -2.41 5.49 -6.94
C LYS A 76 -1.75 4.20 -6.43
N ILE A 77 -1.27 4.19 -5.18
CA ILE A 77 -0.52 3.07 -4.61
C ILE A 77 -1.37 2.38 -3.55
N GLY A 78 -1.66 1.10 -3.74
CA GLY A 78 -2.25 0.24 -2.73
C GLY A 78 -1.21 -0.72 -2.16
N TYR A 79 -1.02 -0.74 -0.85
CA TYR A 79 -0.12 -1.67 -0.17
C TYR A 79 -0.89 -2.53 0.83
N VAL A 80 -0.85 -3.84 0.65
CA VAL A 80 -1.42 -4.82 1.59
C VAL A 80 -0.28 -5.54 2.31
N PRO A 81 -0.09 -5.32 3.62
CA PRO A 81 0.94 -6.00 4.39
C PRO A 81 0.62 -7.48 4.61
N GLN A 82 1.63 -8.29 4.96
CA GLN A 82 1.52 -9.75 5.11
C GLN A 82 0.51 -10.20 6.18
N ASN A 83 0.31 -9.41 7.25
CA ASN A 83 -0.59 -9.74 8.36
C ASN A 83 -1.37 -8.49 8.81
N PRO A 84 -2.29 -7.97 7.99
CA PRO A 84 -3.01 -6.74 8.33
C PRO A 84 -3.88 -6.91 9.60
N ALA A 85 -4.48 -8.08 9.80
CA ALA A 85 -5.35 -8.35 10.94
C ALA A 85 -4.64 -8.34 12.30
N LYS A 86 -3.35 -8.72 12.36
CA LYS A 86 -2.58 -8.70 13.63
C LYS A 86 -2.24 -7.29 14.09
N GLN A 87 -2.10 -6.35 13.17
CA GLN A 87 -1.70 -4.96 13.47
C GLN A 87 -2.86 -4.11 13.98
N HIS A 88 -4.10 -4.54 13.74
CA HIS A 88 -5.29 -3.72 13.99
C HIS A 88 -6.32 -4.37 14.93
N ARG A 89 -5.95 -5.44 15.68
CA ARG A 89 -6.88 -6.16 16.56
C ARG A 89 -7.58 -5.27 17.58
N ASP A 90 -6.86 -4.29 18.12
CA ASP A 90 -7.37 -3.42 19.19
C ASP A 90 -7.90 -2.08 18.64
N PHE A 91 -7.91 -1.91 17.31
CA PHE A 91 -8.36 -0.65 16.74
C PHE A 91 -9.90 -0.65 16.61
N PRO A 92 -10.59 0.25 17.33
CA PRO A 92 -12.05 0.23 17.43
C PRO A 92 -12.76 0.86 16.22
N ILE A 93 -12.32 0.51 15.01
CA ILE A 93 -12.87 1.04 13.75
C ILE A 93 -13.63 -0.06 13.00
N SER A 94 -14.77 0.27 12.44
CA SER A 94 -15.58 -0.63 11.62
C SER A 94 -15.07 -0.71 10.18
N VAL A 95 -15.46 -1.77 9.46
CA VAL A 95 -15.18 -1.95 8.02
C VAL A 95 -15.61 -0.73 7.22
N LYS A 96 -16.82 -0.23 7.47
CA LYS A 96 -17.39 0.93 6.78
C LYS A 96 -16.57 2.21 7.02
N GLU A 97 -16.09 2.41 8.23
CA GLU A 97 -15.24 3.56 8.58
C GLU A 97 -13.87 3.46 7.90
N VAL A 98 -13.25 2.27 7.86
CA VAL A 98 -11.97 2.07 7.15
C VAL A 98 -12.10 2.39 5.67
N ILE A 99 -13.16 1.90 5.01
CA ILE A 99 -13.44 2.22 3.61
C ILE A 99 -13.63 3.73 3.44
N GLY A 100 -14.33 4.37 4.38
CA GLY A 100 -14.53 5.81 4.42
C GLY A 100 -13.24 6.61 4.54
N LEU A 101 -12.27 6.15 5.34
CA LEU A 101 -10.95 6.78 5.48
C LEU A 101 -10.20 6.82 4.15
N GLY A 102 -10.33 5.77 3.32
CA GLY A 102 -9.72 5.76 1.99
C GLY A 102 -10.19 6.89 1.07
N LEU A 103 -11.38 7.46 1.32
CA LEU A 103 -11.90 8.62 0.56
C LEU A 103 -11.35 9.97 1.05
N LEU A 104 -10.70 9.98 2.21
CA LEU A 104 -10.15 11.21 2.81
C LEU A 104 -8.66 11.41 2.46
N CYS A 105 -8.04 10.47 1.72
CA CYS A 105 -6.68 10.63 1.25
C CYS A 105 -6.52 11.92 0.43
N GLY A 106 -5.60 12.79 0.87
CA GLY A 106 -5.35 14.08 0.21
C GLY A 106 -6.28 15.24 0.64
N SER A 107 -7.27 14.99 1.49
CA SER A 107 -8.13 16.02 2.05
C SER A 107 -7.86 16.26 3.54
N SER A 108 -8.30 17.41 4.07
CA SER A 108 -8.17 17.73 5.49
C SER A 108 -8.84 16.64 6.35
N MET A 109 -8.15 16.17 7.38
CA MET A 109 -8.60 15.12 8.32
C MET A 109 -9.91 15.47 9.06
N PHE A 110 -10.34 16.73 9.00
CA PHE A 110 -11.59 17.24 9.60
C PHE A 110 -12.75 17.34 8.59
N GLN A 111 -12.56 16.91 7.35
CA GLN A 111 -13.60 17.00 6.33
C GLN A 111 -14.60 15.86 6.49
N LYS A 112 -15.88 16.21 6.67
CA LYS A 112 -16.94 15.19 6.70
C LYS A 112 -17.09 14.54 5.33
N ILE A 113 -17.25 13.21 5.32
CA ILE A 113 -17.54 12.46 4.10
C ILE A 113 -18.83 13.02 3.48
N SER A 114 -18.74 13.50 2.26
CA SER A 114 -19.87 14.05 1.51
C SER A 114 -20.94 12.97 1.24
N ARG A 115 -22.15 13.41 0.83
CA ARG A 115 -23.20 12.45 0.42
C ARG A 115 -22.74 11.53 -0.72
N ALA A 116 -22.00 12.07 -1.68
CA ALA A 116 -21.39 11.27 -2.76
C ALA A 116 -20.33 10.29 -2.23
N GLY A 117 -19.51 10.71 -1.25
CA GLY A 117 -18.55 9.84 -0.58
C GLY A 117 -19.22 8.67 0.14
N LYS A 118 -20.32 8.93 0.85
CA LYS A 118 -21.11 7.85 1.49
C LYS A 118 -21.65 6.84 0.47
N ALA A 119 -22.17 7.32 -0.66
CA ALA A 119 -22.62 6.42 -1.73
C ALA A 119 -21.48 5.57 -2.29
N ARG A 120 -20.27 6.12 -2.43
CA ARG A 120 -19.09 5.35 -2.85
C ARG A 120 -18.68 4.28 -1.83
N VAL A 121 -18.81 4.57 -0.53
CA VAL A 121 -18.58 3.56 0.53
C VAL A 121 -19.55 2.39 0.39
N GLU A 122 -20.86 2.66 0.19
CA GLU A 122 -21.86 1.61 -0.01
C GLU A 122 -21.55 0.78 -1.26
N THR A 123 -21.23 1.43 -2.38
CA THR A 123 -20.80 0.74 -3.62
C THR A 123 -19.59 -0.18 -3.39
N MET A 124 -18.61 0.25 -2.58
CA MET A 124 -17.45 -0.57 -2.25
C MET A 124 -17.84 -1.78 -1.37
N LEU A 125 -18.69 -1.56 -0.37
CA LEU A 125 -19.21 -2.66 0.46
C LEU A 125 -19.93 -3.71 -0.40
N GLU A 126 -20.75 -3.30 -1.36
CA GLU A 126 -21.42 -4.18 -2.29
C GLU A 126 -20.44 -4.93 -3.19
N ARG A 127 -19.47 -4.21 -3.77
CA ARG A 127 -18.48 -4.79 -4.70
C ARG A 127 -17.63 -5.88 -4.07
N PHE A 128 -17.33 -5.75 -2.78
CA PHE A 128 -16.54 -6.72 -2.02
C PHE A 128 -17.37 -7.67 -1.17
N TYR A 129 -18.70 -7.65 -1.27
CA TYR A 129 -19.63 -8.52 -0.50
C TYR A 129 -19.45 -8.36 1.02
N LEU A 130 -19.25 -7.11 1.48
CA LEU A 130 -18.97 -6.76 2.88
C LEU A 130 -20.16 -6.10 3.59
N GLN A 131 -21.37 -6.08 3.00
CA GLN A 131 -22.54 -5.38 3.56
C GLN A 131 -22.86 -5.87 4.98
N ASP A 132 -22.88 -7.19 5.19
CA ASP A 132 -23.16 -7.80 6.49
C ASP A 132 -22.05 -7.58 7.53
N LEU A 133 -20.88 -7.19 7.08
CA LEU A 133 -19.70 -6.91 7.91
C LEU A 133 -19.45 -5.41 8.12
N ALA A 134 -20.24 -4.54 7.49
CA ALA A 134 -20.01 -3.11 7.43
C ALA A 134 -19.80 -2.46 8.82
N HIS A 135 -20.51 -2.93 9.83
CA HIS A 135 -20.47 -2.41 11.20
C HIS A 135 -19.60 -3.24 12.15
N ARG A 136 -18.99 -4.35 11.69
CA ARG A 136 -18.05 -5.12 12.49
C ARG A 136 -16.71 -4.41 12.57
N LYS A 137 -16.03 -4.56 13.71
CA LYS A 137 -14.67 -4.02 13.87
C LYS A 137 -13.70 -4.83 13.01
N ILE A 138 -12.73 -4.14 12.40
CA ILE A 138 -11.71 -4.79 11.54
C ILE A 138 -10.91 -5.86 12.30
N GLY A 139 -10.68 -5.66 13.61
CA GLY A 139 -9.98 -6.64 14.45
C GLY A 139 -10.74 -7.95 14.69
N GLU A 140 -12.03 -7.99 14.40
CA GLU A 140 -12.89 -9.18 14.54
C GLU A 140 -12.98 -10.02 13.25
N LEU A 141 -12.39 -9.52 12.17
CA LEU A 141 -12.41 -10.19 10.86
C LEU A 141 -11.34 -11.27 10.77
N SER A 142 -11.62 -12.32 10.00
CA SER A 142 -10.59 -13.31 9.63
C SER A 142 -9.60 -12.73 8.62
N GLY A 143 -8.45 -13.37 8.45
CA GLY A 143 -7.45 -12.91 7.49
C GLY A 143 -7.91 -12.91 6.02
N GLY A 144 -8.94 -13.70 5.69
CA GLY A 144 -9.54 -13.74 4.35
C GLY A 144 -10.64 -12.69 4.14
N GLN A 145 -11.27 -12.23 5.23
CA GLN A 145 -12.26 -11.14 5.22
C GLN A 145 -11.56 -9.78 5.23
#